data_f293c0636332c081d83f7d594d7f4139
#
_entry.id   f293c0636332c081d83f7d594d7f4139
#
_cell.length_a   1.000
_cell.length_b   1.000
_cell.length_c   1.000
_cell.angle_alpha   90.00
_cell.angle_beta   90.00
_cell.angle_gamma   90.00
#
_symmetry.space_group_name_H-M   'P 1'
#
loop_
_entity.id
_entity.type
_entity.pdbx_description
1 polymer ?
#
loop_
_entity_poly.entity_id
_entity_poly.type
_entity_poly.pdbx_seq_one_letter_code
_entity_poly.pdbx_strand_id
1 'polypeptide(L)'
;RLLRYLEASTGERIIPEETLIIFDEIQSSERALTALKYFCEETPEYHIAAAGSLLGVAINRQHYSFPVGKVETLTLYPLDFEEYLGARSQKLLSEEIRRAYEKMEPLPDALHQKAIELYREYLLIGGMPACINAFLKNGSFLDVPLVQNEILDNYIADMAKYASNTDSVK
;
A
#
# COMPACT_ATOMS: atom_id res chain seq x y z
N ARG A 1 -23.11 -18.24 -6.36
CA ARG A 1 -23.10 -17.98 -7.82
C ARG A 1 -21.82 -17.25 -8.26
N LEU A 2 -21.34 -16.26 -7.53
CA LEU A 2 -20.12 -15.51 -7.85
C LEU A 2 -18.89 -16.42 -7.90
N LEU A 3 -18.68 -17.27 -6.89
CA LEU A 3 -17.53 -18.18 -6.82
C LEU A 3 -17.44 -19.08 -8.05
N ARG A 4 -18.56 -19.71 -8.47
CA ARG A 4 -18.59 -20.55 -9.69
C ARG A 4 -18.26 -19.78 -10.96
N TYR A 5 -18.66 -18.51 -11.01
CA TYR A 5 -18.29 -17.64 -12.14
C TYR A 5 -16.79 -17.34 -12.13
N LEU A 6 -16.22 -17.04 -10.97
CA LEU A 6 -14.78 -16.82 -10.83
C LEU A 6 -13.98 -18.08 -11.22
N GLU A 7 -14.36 -19.26 -10.71
CA GLU A 7 -13.73 -20.53 -11.10
C GLU A 7 -13.79 -20.76 -12.63
N ALA A 8 -14.96 -20.53 -13.24
CA ALA A 8 -15.11 -20.71 -14.68
C ALA A 8 -14.30 -19.70 -15.50
N SER A 9 -14.10 -18.47 -14.99
CA SER A 9 -13.37 -17.41 -15.69
C SER A 9 -11.85 -17.52 -15.54
N THR A 10 -11.37 -18.00 -14.38
CA THR A 10 -9.93 -18.14 -14.10
C THR A 10 -9.40 -19.52 -14.50
N GLY A 11 -10.25 -20.52 -14.60
CA GLY A 11 -9.85 -21.92 -14.77
C GLY A 11 -9.32 -22.59 -13.49
N GLU A 12 -9.37 -21.88 -12.37
CA GLU A 12 -8.84 -22.32 -11.08
C GLU A 12 -9.99 -22.64 -10.12
N ARG A 13 -9.82 -23.65 -9.27
CA ARG A 13 -10.77 -23.96 -8.22
C ARG A 13 -10.54 -23.09 -7.00
N ILE A 14 -11.63 -22.61 -6.41
CA ILE A 14 -11.61 -21.84 -5.16
C ILE A 14 -11.92 -22.80 -4.01
N ILE A 15 -10.88 -23.16 -3.25
CA ILE A 15 -10.98 -24.10 -2.15
C ILE A 15 -11.14 -23.29 -0.84
N PRO A 16 -12.21 -23.55 -0.05
CA PRO A 16 -12.39 -22.91 1.26
C PRO A 16 -11.14 -23.08 2.13
N GLU A 17 -10.79 -22.05 2.91
CA GLU A 17 -9.65 -22.00 3.82
C GLU A 17 -8.26 -22.08 3.17
N GLU A 18 -8.16 -22.43 1.88
CA GLU A 18 -6.89 -22.57 1.17
C GLU A 18 -6.67 -21.48 0.12
N THR A 19 -7.76 -20.96 -0.48
CA THR A 19 -7.68 -19.96 -1.56
C THR A 19 -7.91 -18.55 -1.06
N LEU A 20 -6.99 -17.64 -1.35
CA LEU A 20 -7.18 -16.20 -1.17
C LEU A 20 -7.75 -15.60 -2.45
N ILE A 21 -8.93 -14.99 -2.36
CA ILE A 21 -9.54 -14.24 -3.46
C ILE A 21 -9.16 -12.76 -3.29
N ILE A 22 -8.55 -12.18 -4.31
CA ILE A 22 -8.16 -10.77 -4.30
C ILE A 22 -9.02 -10.01 -5.30
N PHE A 23 -9.75 -9.00 -4.81
CA PHE A 23 -10.44 -8.02 -5.64
C PHE A 23 -9.57 -6.76 -5.75
N ASP A 24 -9.05 -6.50 -6.93
CA ASP A 24 -8.31 -5.28 -7.21
C ASP A 24 -9.26 -4.19 -7.73
N GLU A 25 -8.93 -2.91 -7.45
CA GLU A 25 -9.73 -1.74 -7.83
C GLU A 25 -11.22 -1.87 -7.45
N ILE A 26 -11.49 -2.39 -6.24
CA ILE A 26 -12.86 -2.77 -5.81
C ILE A 26 -13.83 -1.58 -5.83
N GLN A 27 -13.34 -0.34 -5.70
CA GLN A 27 -14.15 0.87 -5.78
C GLN A 27 -14.80 1.06 -7.16
N SER A 28 -14.30 0.38 -8.19
CA SER A 28 -14.89 0.41 -9.54
C SER A 28 -16.21 -0.33 -9.63
N SER A 29 -16.57 -1.14 -8.61
CA SER A 29 -17.78 -1.95 -8.60
C SER A 29 -18.51 -1.90 -7.26
N GLU A 30 -19.63 -1.17 -7.22
CA GLU A 30 -20.51 -1.11 -6.04
C GLU A 30 -21.01 -2.52 -5.61
N ARG A 31 -21.26 -3.38 -6.59
CA ARG A 31 -21.69 -4.77 -6.32
C ARG A 31 -20.59 -5.59 -5.67
N ALA A 32 -19.33 -5.37 -6.05
CA ALA A 32 -18.19 -6.04 -5.42
C ALA A 32 -17.99 -5.57 -3.98
N LEU A 33 -18.10 -4.26 -3.71
CA LEU A 33 -18.07 -3.72 -2.34
C LEU A 33 -19.18 -4.31 -1.46
N THR A 34 -20.41 -4.36 -2.00
CA THR A 34 -21.54 -4.97 -1.28
C THR A 34 -21.33 -6.46 -1.04
N ALA A 35 -20.68 -7.17 -1.98
CA ALA A 35 -20.41 -8.61 -1.86
C ALA A 35 -19.49 -8.94 -0.68
N LEU A 36 -18.60 -8.03 -0.26
CA LEU A 36 -17.74 -8.24 0.92
C LEU A 36 -18.53 -8.53 2.18
N LYS A 37 -19.70 -7.87 2.34
CA LYS A 37 -20.60 -8.15 3.45
C LYS A 37 -21.10 -9.59 3.44
N TYR A 38 -21.53 -10.05 2.28
CA TYR A 38 -22.07 -11.41 2.12
C TYR A 38 -20.99 -12.48 2.29
N PHE A 39 -19.76 -12.22 1.84
CA PHE A 39 -18.63 -13.12 2.11
C PHE A 39 -18.40 -13.27 3.62
N CYS A 40 -18.39 -12.18 4.36
CA CYS A 40 -18.23 -12.23 5.81
C CYS A 40 -19.38 -12.94 6.54
N GLU A 41 -20.63 -12.75 6.09
CA GLU A 41 -21.82 -13.25 6.81
C GLU A 41 -22.23 -14.66 6.40
N GLU A 42 -22.11 -15.01 5.12
CA GLU A 42 -22.66 -16.25 4.55
C GLU A 42 -21.59 -17.31 4.22
N THR A 43 -20.34 -16.88 3.99
CA THR A 43 -19.26 -17.76 3.55
C THR A 43 -17.92 -17.37 4.18
N PRO A 44 -17.82 -17.36 5.53
CA PRO A 44 -16.62 -16.92 6.25
C PRO A 44 -15.39 -17.81 6.03
N GLU A 45 -15.59 -19.00 5.47
CA GLU A 45 -14.53 -19.95 5.12
C GLU A 45 -13.67 -19.51 3.91
N TYR A 46 -14.08 -18.46 3.18
CA TYR A 46 -13.30 -17.92 2.08
C TYR A 46 -12.49 -16.70 2.50
N HIS A 47 -11.20 -16.73 2.25
CA HIS A 47 -10.31 -15.60 2.51
C HIS A 47 -10.43 -14.56 1.40
N ILE A 48 -10.82 -13.35 1.77
CA ILE A 48 -11.04 -12.26 0.81
C ILE A 48 -10.12 -11.10 1.17
N ALA A 49 -9.39 -10.60 0.20
CA ALA A 49 -8.70 -9.32 0.27
C ALA A 49 -9.25 -8.40 -0.82
N ALA A 50 -9.40 -7.13 -0.52
CA ALA A 50 -9.84 -6.13 -1.49
C ALA A 50 -8.89 -4.94 -1.46
N ALA A 51 -8.40 -4.53 -2.62
CA ALA A 51 -7.53 -3.38 -2.78
C ALA A 51 -8.23 -2.28 -3.57
N GLY A 52 -7.92 -1.02 -3.21
CA GLY A 52 -8.44 0.13 -3.94
C GLY A 52 -7.75 1.42 -3.49
N SER A 53 -7.17 2.13 -4.44
CA SER A 53 -6.37 3.34 -4.20
C SER A 53 -7.17 4.52 -3.64
N LEU A 54 -8.49 4.55 -3.85
CA LEU A 54 -9.40 5.64 -3.46
C LEU A 54 -10.55 5.16 -2.58
N LEU A 55 -10.34 4.08 -1.84
CA LEU A 55 -11.37 3.48 -1.00
C LEU A 55 -11.97 4.49 -0.02
N GLY A 56 -11.14 5.35 0.60
CA GLY A 56 -11.58 6.41 1.50
C GLY A 56 -12.47 7.46 0.84
N VAL A 57 -12.23 7.78 -0.43
CA VAL A 57 -13.07 8.71 -1.20
C VAL A 57 -14.37 8.04 -1.64
N ALA A 58 -14.32 6.78 -2.04
CA ALA A 58 -15.49 6.00 -2.42
C ALA A 58 -16.43 5.76 -1.24
N ILE A 59 -15.89 5.49 -0.05
CA ILE A 59 -16.67 5.30 1.18
C ILE A 59 -17.43 6.57 1.57
N ASN A 60 -16.84 7.75 1.40
CA ASN A 60 -17.45 9.04 1.73
C ASN A 60 -18.50 9.52 0.71
N ARG A 61 -18.63 8.88 -0.44
CA ARG A 61 -19.73 9.17 -1.39
C ARG A 61 -21.01 8.53 -0.91
N GLN A 62 -22.06 9.31 -0.75
CA GLN A 62 -23.38 8.94 -0.17
C GLN A 62 -24.10 7.74 -0.81
N HIS A 63 -23.52 7.10 -1.82
CA HIS A 63 -24.12 5.99 -2.57
C HIS A 63 -23.55 4.61 -2.25
N TYR A 64 -22.47 4.50 -1.48
CA TYR A 64 -21.86 3.21 -1.19
C TYR A 64 -22.20 2.74 0.22
N SER A 65 -22.89 1.62 0.31
CA SER A 65 -23.04 0.89 1.57
C SER A 65 -21.74 0.14 1.89
N PHE A 66 -20.78 0.83 2.49
CA PHE A 66 -19.57 0.16 2.98
C PHE A 66 -19.94 -0.79 4.10
N PRO A 67 -19.44 -2.03 4.11
CA PRO A 67 -19.78 -3.04 5.12
C PRO A 67 -19.08 -2.78 6.45
N VAL A 68 -19.51 -1.72 7.15
CA VAL A 68 -18.95 -1.33 8.46
C VAL A 68 -19.03 -2.49 9.45
N GLY A 69 -17.90 -2.79 10.11
CA GLY A 69 -17.80 -3.88 11.09
C GLY A 69 -17.76 -5.30 10.50
N LYS A 70 -17.68 -5.43 9.15
CA LYS A 70 -17.57 -6.71 8.43
C LYS A 70 -16.26 -6.86 7.67
N VAL A 71 -15.48 -5.80 7.62
CA VAL A 71 -14.16 -5.76 6.98
C VAL A 71 -13.17 -5.10 7.93
N GLU A 72 -11.94 -5.57 7.90
CA GLU A 72 -10.80 -4.93 8.53
C GLU A 72 -10.09 -4.10 7.47
N THR A 73 -9.82 -2.84 7.77
CA THR A 73 -9.14 -1.93 6.83
C THR A 73 -7.67 -1.82 7.20
N LEU A 74 -6.81 -2.17 6.24
CA LEU A 74 -5.38 -1.98 6.34
C LEU A 74 -4.95 -0.87 5.38
N THR A 75 -4.11 0.05 5.88
CA THR A 75 -3.54 1.11 5.04
C THR A 75 -2.08 0.74 4.72
N LEU A 76 -1.79 0.62 3.42
CA LEU A 76 -0.41 0.43 2.96
C LEU A 76 0.22 1.82 2.76
N TYR A 77 1.18 2.13 3.62
CA TYR A 77 1.96 3.36 3.53
C TYR A 77 3.20 3.16 2.64
N PRO A 78 3.81 4.26 2.14
CA PRO A 78 5.17 4.20 1.63
C PRO A 78 6.12 3.61 2.68
N LEU A 79 7.25 3.05 2.23
CA LEU A 79 8.26 2.49 3.14
C LEU A 79 8.73 3.57 4.12
N ASP A 80 8.81 3.21 5.39
CA ASP A 80 9.43 4.03 6.41
C ASP A 80 10.97 3.91 6.38
N PHE A 81 11.66 4.60 7.28
CA PHE A 81 13.12 4.59 7.30
C PHE A 81 13.69 3.22 7.71
N GLU A 82 13.01 2.47 8.58
CA GLU A 82 13.43 1.13 8.97
C GLU A 82 13.33 0.14 7.81
N GLU A 83 12.23 0.19 7.07
CA GLU A 83 12.01 -0.60 5.86
C GLU A 83 13.01 -0.21 4.75
N TYR A 84 13.32 1.09 4.63
CA TYR A 84 14.37 1.58 3.75
C TYR A 84 15.74 1.00 4.12
N LEU A 85 16.11 1.00 5.41
CA LEU A 85 17.34 0.35 5.87
C LEU A 85 17.38 -1.13 5.51
N GLY A 86 16.25 -1.83 5.58
CA GLY A 86 16.11 -3.20 5.11
C GLY A 86 16.42 -3.35 3.62
N ALA A 87 15.83 -2.48 2.77
CA ALA A 87 16.08 -2.44 1.33
C ALA A 87 17.55 -2.14 0.99
N ARG A 88 18.23 -1.34 1.83
CA ARG A 88 19.66 -1.02 1.74
C ARG A 88 20.59 -2.08 2.33
N SER A 89 20.05 -3.25 2.73
CA SER A 89 20.81 -4.32 3.42
C SER A 89 21.50 -3.85 4.70
N GLN A 90 20.91 -2.87 5.40
CA GLN A 90 21.42 -2.30 6.66
C GLN A 90 20.64 -2.80 7.88
N LYS A 91 20.20 -4.05 7.86
CA LYS A 91 19.35 -4.63 8.91
C LYS A 91 19.99 -4.55 10.30
N LEU A 92 21.29 -4.82 10.41
CA LEU A 92 22.00 -4.72 11.69
C LEU A 92 22.03 -3.28 12.26
N LEU A 93 22.14 -2.28 11.40
CA LEU A 93 22.05 -0.89 11.82
C LEU A 93 20.65 -0.55 12.33
N SER A 94 19.60 -1.02 11.66
CA SER A 94 18.21 -0.87 12.10
C SER A 94 17.98 -1.51 13.47
N GLU A 95 18.49 -2.73 13.69
CA GLU A 95 18.43 -3.42 14.99
C GLU A 95 19.15 -2.65 16.11
N GLU A 96 20.32 -2.05 15.82
CA GLU A 96 21.06 -1.24 16.80
C GLU A 96 20.34 0.07 17.10
N ILE A 97 19.74 0.73 16.12
CA ILE A 97 18.92 1.92 16.34
C ILE A 97 17.75 1.59 17.27
N ARG A 98 17.03 0.51 17.00
CA ARG A 98 15.91 0.05 17.82
C ARG A 98 16.35 -0.27 19.25
N ARG A 99 17.45 -1.01 19.41
CA ARG A 99 18.03 -1.35 20.71
C ARG A 99 18.40 -0.12 21.52
N ALA A 100 19.06 0.85 20.88
CA ALA A 100 19.44 2.10 21.52
C ALA A 100 18.22 2.90 21.99
N TYR A 101 17.17 2.96 21.17
CA TYR A 101 15.90 3.59 21.50
C TYR A 101 15.21 2.91 22.71
N GLU A 102 15.09 1.59 22.70
CA GLU A 102 14.47 0.81 23.78
C GLU A 102 15.20 0.98 25.12
N LYS A 103 16.54 1.10 25.07
CA LYS A 103 17.37 1.31 26.26
C LYS A 103 17.55 2.75 26.66
N MET A 104 17.05 3.69 25.84
CA MET A 104 17.28 5.14 26.01
C MET A 104 18.79 5.48 26.09
N GLU A 105 19.61 4.80 25.30
CA GLU A 105 21.05 4.99 25.19
C GLU A 105 21.39 5.63 23.84
N PRO A 106 22.41 6.50 23.75
CA PRO A 106 22.85 7.04 22.48
C PRO A 106 23.53 5.96 21.62
N LEU A 107 23.37 6.06 20.31
CA LEU A 107 24.19 5.28 19.39
C LEU A 107 25.65 5.71 19.47
N PRO A 108 26.60 4.76 19.30
CA PRO A 108 28.01 5.12 19.07
C PRO A 108 28.15 6.08 17.89
N ASP A 109 29.05 7.07 17.99
CA ASP A 109 29.19 8.17 17.02
C ASP A 109 29.28 7.69 15.57
N ALA A 110 30.06 6.65 15.29
CA ALA A 110 30.23 6.10 13.96
C ALA A 110 28.90 5.54 13.38
N LEU A 111 28.11 4.85 14.21
CA LEU A 111 26.80 4.31 13.79
C LEU A 111 25.78 5.43 13.63
N HIS A 112 25.84 6.44 14.50
CA HIS A 112 24.99 7.62 14.41
C HIS A 112 25.25 8.39 13.11
N GLN A 113 26.51 8.66 12.76
CA GLN A 113 26.86 9.34 11.51
C GLN A 113 26.36 8.54 10.30
N LYS A 114 26.58 7.22 10.29
CA LYS A 114 26.07 6.35 9.21
C LYS A 114 24.55 6.38 9.12
N ALA A 115 23.84 6.36 10.24
CA ALA A 115 22.38 6.44 10.26
C ALA A 115 21.89 7.78 9.69
N ILE A 116 22.54 8.91 10.05
CA ILE A 116 22.21 10.24 9.52
C ILE A 116 22.47 10.35 8.01
N GLU A 117 23.55 9.77 7.50
CA GLU A 117 23.83 9.73 6.06
C GLU A 117 22.72 8.98 5.30
N LEU A 118 22.35 7.79 5.77
CA LEU A 118 21.27 6.99 5.17
C LEU A 118 19.89 7.65 5.33
N TYR A 119 19.67 8.35 6.43
CA TYR A 119 18.42 9.10 6.61
C TYR A 119 18.30 10.28 5.65
N ARG A 120 19.40 11.01 5.40
CA ARG A 120 19.43 12.07 4.38
C ARG A 120 19.20 11.50 2.98
N GLU A 121 19.79 10.34 2.67
CA GLU A 121 19.54 9.61 1.42
C GLU A 121 18.05 9.27 1.29
N TYR A 122 17.43 8.71 2.34
CA TYR A 122 16.00 8.41 2.38
C TYR A 122 15.12 9.65 2.18
N LEU A 123 15.46 10.78 2.78
CA LEU A 123 14.71 12.03 2.58
C LEU A 123 14.72 12.54 1.14
N LEU A 124 15.78 12.25 0.38
CA LEU A 124 15.86 12.62 -1.04
C LEU A 124 15.11 11.63 -1.94
N ILE A 125 15.14 10.35 -1.62
CA ILE A 125 14.52 9.28 -2.43
C ILE A 125 13.03 9.15 -2.11
N GLY A 126 12.67 9.28 -0.84
CA GLY A 126 11.34 9.02 -0.31
C GLY A 126 11.06 7.53 -0.13
N GLY A 127 9.88 7.24 0.45
CA GLY A 127 9.45 5.86 0.78
C GLY A 127 8.76 5.12 -0.36
N MET A 128 8.61 5.71 -1.56
CA MET A 128 7.94 5.01 -2.67
C MET A 128 8.82 3.88 -3.23
N PRO A 129 8.32 2.62 -3.28
CA PRO A 129 9.12 1.47 -3.73
C PRO A 129 9.76 1.66 -5.10
N ALA A 130 9.06 2.32 -6.03
CA ALA A 130 9.60 2.61 -7.37
C ALA A 130 10.83 3.52 -7.31
N CYS A 131 10.81 4.56 -6.47
CA CYS A 131 11.94 5.48 -6.28
C CYS A 131 13.14 4.78 -5.64
N ILE A 132 12.89 3.95 -4.62
CA ILE A 132 13.92 3.15 -3.96
C ILE A 132 14.56 2.17 -4.94
N ASN A 133 13.76 1.46 -5.74
CA ASN A 133 14.25 0.53 -6.74
C ASN A 133 15.08 1.23 -7.84
N ALA A 134 14.66 2.42 -8.30
CA ALA A 134 15.41 3.21 -9.27
C ALA A 134 16.80 3.57 -8.71
N PHE A 135 16.86 4.01 -7.46
CA PHE A 135 18.12 4.31 -6.79
C PHE A 135 18.99 3.06 -6.60
N LEU A 136 18.43 1.95 -6.11
CA LEU A 136 19.17 0.72 -5.82
C LEU A 136 19.79 0.10 -7.09
N LYS A 137 19.14 0.26 -8.24
CA LYS A 137 19.60 -0.29 -9.51
C LYS A 137 20.92 0.29 -9.97
N ASN A 138 21.12 1.60 -9.79
CA ASN A 138 22.26 2.32 -10.36
C ASN A 138 23.11 3.04 -9.29
N GLY A 139 22.64 3.13 -8.04
CA GLY A 139 23.27 3.94 -6.99
C GLY A 139 23.27 5.44 -7.28
N SER A 140 22.43 5.89 -8.21
CA SER A 140 22.38 7.27 -8.70
C SER A 140 21.10 7.97 -8.31
N PHE A 141 21.22 9.19 -7.80
CA PHE A 141 20.08 10.06 -7.53
C PHE A 141 19.44 10.66 -8.79
N LEU A 142 20.10 10.56 -9.95
CA LEU A 142 19.64 11.23 -11.18
C LEU A 142 18.32 10.64 -11.72
N ASP A 143 18.10 9.35 -11.52
CA ASP A 143 16.91 8.67 -12.00
C ASP A 143 15.70 8.84 -11.05
N VAL A 144 15.95 9.16 -9.79
CA VAL A 144 14.90 9.28 -8.75
C VAL A 144 13.88 10.37 -9.06
N PRO A 145 14.27 11.63 -9.43
CA PRO A 145 13.31 12.67 -9.77
C PRO A 145 12.41 12.33 -10.97
N LEU A 146 12.91 11.55 -11.92
CA LEU A 146 12.11 11.12 -13.06
C LEU A 146 10.94 10.24 -12.60
N VAL A 147 11.23 9.26 -11.73
CA VAL A 147 10.22 8.36 -11.16
C VAL A 147 9.27 9.12 -10.22
N GLN A 148 9.80 10.06 -9.41
CA GLN A 148 8.97 10.91 -8.54
C GLN A 148 7.97 11.74 -9.35
N ASN A 149 8.42 12.37 -10.44
CA ASN A 149 7.55 13.16 -11.31
C ASN A 149 6.50 12.27 -12.01
N GLU A 150 6.87 11.09 -12.49
CA GLU A 150 5.92 10.14 -13.08
C GLU A 150 4.81 9.75 -12.08
N ILE A 151 5.18 9.48 -10.83
CA ILE A 151 4.20 9.18 -9.77
C ILE A 151 3.27 10.38 -9.52
N LEU A 152 3.81 11.60 -9.45
CA LEU A 152 3.02 12.81 -9.26
C LEU A 152 2.07 13.06 -10.43
N ASP A 153 2.55 12.92 -11.67
CA ASP A 153 1.73 13.09 -12.87
C ASP A 153 0.59 12.07 -12.92
N ASN A 154 0.86 10.82 -12.54
CA ASN A 154 -0.17 9.78 -12.43
C ASN A 154 -1.21 10.13 -11.37
N TYR A 155 -0.81 10.64 -10.19
CA TYR A 155 -1.75 11.09 -9.17
C TYR A 155 -2.61 12.27 -9.63
N ILE A 156 -2.03 13.24 -10.33
CA ILE A 156 -2.76 14.38 -10.89
C ILE A 156 -3.78 13.89 -11.93
N ALA A 157 -3.38 12.97 -12.82
CA ALA A 157 -4.27 12.39 -13.82
C ALA A 157 -5.43 11.61 -13.18
N ASP A 158 -5.17 10.83 -12.13
CA ASP A 158 -6.21 10.10 -11.42
C ASP A 158 -7.15 11.05 -10.67
N MET A 159 -6.63 12.04 -9.97
CA MET A 159 -7.47 13.08 -9.33
C MET A 159 -8.38 13.78 -10.34
N ALA A 160 -7.88 14.09 -11.53
CA ALA A 160 -8.67 14.71 -12.59
C ALA A 160 -9.83 13.83 -13.07
N LYS A 161 -9.64 12.51 -13.18
CA LYS A 161 -10.72 11.56 -13.53
C LYS A 161 -11.86 11.57 -12.49
N TYR A 162 -11.52 11.73 -11.22
CA TYR A 162 -12.51 11.73 -10.13
C TYR A 162 -13.11 13.11 -9.87
N ALA A 163 -12.38 14.19 -10.16
CA ALA A 163 -12.88 15.56 -10.03
C ALA A 163 -13.91 15.92 -11.10
N SER A 164 -13.81 15.41 -12.33
CA SER A 164 -14.77 15.66 -13.41
C SER A 164 -16.18 15.12 -13.14
N ASN A 165 -16.37 14.31 -12.10
CA ASN A 165 -17.67 13.78 -11.66
C ASN A 165 -18.22 14.47 -10.43
N THR A 166 -17.62 15.56 -9.95
CA THR A 166 -18.11 16.29 -8.76
C THR A 166 -17.96 17.79 -8.94
N ASP A 167 -19.10 18.48 -9.03
CA ASP A 167 -19.26 19.93 -8.82
C ASP A 167 -18.94 20.35 -7.37
N SER A 168 -17.89 19.82 -6.76
CA SER A 168 -17.57 20.08 -5.35
C SER A 168 -16.09 19.89 -5.05
N VAL A 169 -15.26 20.75 -5.60
CA VAL A 169 -14.06 21.17 -4.87
C VAL A 169 -14.23 22.69 -4.68
N LYS A 170 -14.98 23.04 -3.65
CA LYS A 170 -14.95 24.34 -3.00
C LYS A 170 -14.30 24.19 -1.67
#